data_00e827de76a812b73954440e71641c45
#
_entry.id   00e827de76a812b73954440e71641c45
#
_cell.length_a   1.000
_cell.length_b   1.000
_cell.length_c   1.000
_cell.angle_alpha   90.00
_cell.angle_beta   90.00
_cell.angle_gamma   90.00
#
_symmetry.space_group_name_H-M   'P 1'
#
loop_
_entity.id
_entity.type
_entity.pdbx_description
1 polymer ?
#
loop_
_entity_poly.entity_id
_entity_poly.type
_entity_poly.pdbx_seq_one_letter_code
_entity_poly.pdbx_strand_id
1 'polypeptide(L)'
;MKRILVIGCPGAGKTYFSKKLKEITGLPVVHMDNLYWNEDKTSISFDELNKKLLPYLKEEEWIVDGNYHDTLKLRLEYATDVFFLKMPREQCIEGILERIDQPRDDIPWIETKKDAVELIEWTIDYEARTKADEEALLKEYPDIKVHIIKSRKGADTYLEKLKKRFHR
;
A
#
# COMPACT_ATOMS: atom_id res chain seq x y z
N MET A 1 -2.46 -17.00 -3.20
CA MET A 1 -2.15 -15.71 -2.55
C MET A 1 -1.81 -15.99 -1.10
N LYS A 2 -0.55 -15.78 -0.74
CA LYS A 2 -0.09 -15.98 0.65
C LYS A 2 0.71 -14.77 1.16
N ARG A 3 1.54 -14.19 0.30
CA ARG A 3 2.40 -13.04 0.61
C ARG A 3 2.09 -11.91 -0.35
N ILE A 4 1.25 -10.99 0.11
CA ILE A 4 0.60 -9.97 -0.72
C ILE A 4 1.19 -8.60 -0.44
N LEU A 5 1.66 -7.92 -1.48
CA LEU A 5 1.96 -6.49 -1.43
C LEU A 5 0.78 -5.68 -1.96
N VAL A 6 0.49 -4.55 -1.31
CA VAL A 6 -0.46 -3.54 -1.78
C VAL A 6 0.28 -2.23 -1.94
N ILE A 7 0.48 -1.80 -3.18
CA ILE A 7 1.24 -0.60 -3.55
C ILE A 7 0.37 0.38 -4.35
N GLY A 8 0.80 1.62 -4.45
CA GLY A 8 0.10 2.70 -5.14
C GLY A 8 0.33 4.04 -4.43
N CYS A 9 -0.05 5.15 -5.07
CA CYS A 9 0.20 6.49 -4.51
C CYS A 9 -0.60 6.75 -3.22
N PRO A 10 -0.26 7.81 -2.46
CA PRO A 10 -1.10 8.27 -1.36
C PRO A 10 -2.53 8.52 -1.82
N GLY A 11 -3.51 8.23 -0.97
CA GLY A 11 -4.93 8.38 -1.32
C GLY A 11 -5.52 7.32 -2.26
N ALA A 12 -4.71 6.38 -2.77
CA ALA A 12 -5.19 5.31 -3.64
C ALA A 12 -6.10 4.26 -2.95
N GLY A 13 -6.22 4.31 -1.62
CA GLY A 13 -7.05 3.37 -0.86
C GLY A 13 -6.35 2.08 -0.44
N LYS A 14 -5.02 2.06 -0.35
CA LYS A 14 -4.23 0.87 0.04
C LYS A 14 -4.68 0.28 1.37
N THR A 15 -4.79 1.10 2.41
CA THR A 15 -5.21 0.67 3.75
C THR A 15 -6.60 0.06 3.75
N TYR A 16 -7.55 0.70 3.07
CA TYR A 16 -8.91 0.16 2.88
C TYR A 16 -8.87 -1.21 2.19
N PHE A 17 -8.17 -1.29 1.06
CA PHE A 17 -8.04 -2.52 0.28
C PHE A 17 -7.40 -3.65 1.09
N SER A 18 -6.33 -3.37 1.83
CA SER A 18 -5.63 -4.32 2.69
C SER A 18 -6.51 -4.85 3.82
N LYS A 19 -7.30 -3.97 4.47
CA LYS A 19 -8.28 -4.37 5.49
C LYS A 19 -9.35 -5.31 4.91
N LYS A 20 -9.87 -5.00 3.72
CA LYS A 20 -10.83 -5.87 3.03
C LYS A 20 -10.22 -7.20 2.60
N LEU A 21 -8.99 -7.22 2.14
CA LEU A 21 -8.26 -8.46 1.88
C LEU A 21 -8.12 -9.30 3.15
N LYS A 22 -7.77 -8.69 4.29
CA LYS A 22 -7.71 -9.38 5.59
C LYS A 22 -9.05 -10.02 5.97
N GLU A 23 -10.15 -9.26 5.82
CA GLU A 23 -11.50 -9.79 6.13
C GLU A 23 -11.86 -11.01 5.26
N ILE A 24 -11.41 -11.05 4.01
CA ILE A 24 -11.71 -12.12 3.06
C ILE A 24 -10.77 -13.32 3.24
N THR A 25 -9.49 -13.07 3.45
CA THR A 25 -8.44 -14.11 3.40
C THR A 25 -8.01 -14.60 4.78
N GLY A 26 -8.25 -13.82 5.84
CA GLY A 26 -7.74 -14.08 7.19
C GLY A 26 -6.24 -13.75 7.37
N LEU A 27 -5.54 -13.30 6.33
CA LEU A 27 -4.11 -13.03 6.39
C LEU A 27 -3.80 -11.83 7.30
N PRO A 28 -2.71 -11.84 8.08
CA PRO A 28 -2.29 -10.70 8.89
C PRO A 28 -1.86 -9.52 8.00
N VAL A 29 -2.17 -8.31 8.43
CA VAL A 29 -1.79 -7.06 7.73
C VAL A 29 -0.71 -6.34 8.51
N VAL A 30 0.32 -5.89 7.78
CA VAL A 30 1.35 -4.97 8.24
C VAL A 30 1.22 -3.67 7.45
N HIS A 31 0.81 -2.61 8.14
CA HIS A 31 0.81 -1.26 7.59
C HIS A 31 2.21 -0.65 7.76
N MET A 32 2.90 -0.38 6.65
CA MET A 32 4.27 0.15 6.71
C MET A 32 4.34 1.51 7.40
N ASP A 33 3.29 2.32 7.31
CA ASP A 33 3.22 3.60 7.99
C ASP A 33 3.38 3.46 9.52
N ASN A 34 2.84 2.40 10.13
CA ASN A 34 3.03 2.10 11.54
C ASN A 34 4.47 1.72 11.93
N LEU A 35 5.25 1.24 10.98
CA LEU A 35 6.66 0.88 11.21
C LEU A 35 7.60 2.07 10.95
N TYR A 36 7.23 2.93 10.03
CA TYR A 36 8.07 4.01 9.53
C TYR A 36 7.98 5.29 10.36
N TRP A 37 6.74 5.67 10.77
CA TRP A 37 6.47 6.92 11.44
C TRP A 37 6.47 6.80 12.97
N ASN A 38 7.08 7.77 13.63
CA ASN A 38 6.95 7.98 15.08
C ASN A 38 5.75 8.86 15.39
N GLU A 39 5.30 8.88 16.65
CA GLU A 39 4.15 9.68 17.10
C GLU A 39 4.32 11.19 16.90
N ASP A 40 5.58 11.68 16.92
CA ASP A 40 5.94 13.09 16.70
C ASP A 40 6.06 13.46 15.21
N LYS A 41 5.61 12.62 14.29
CA LYS A 41 5.72 12.75 12.82
C LYS A 41 7.16 12.68 12.29
N THR A 42 8.14 12.34 13.09
CA THR A 42 9.47 11.97 12.59
C THR A 42 9.44 10.56 12.03
N SER A 43 10.41 10.23 11.20
CA SER A 43 10.52 8.90 10.58
C SER A 43 11.84 8.24 10.91
N ILE A 44 11.85 6.92 10.84
CA ILE A 44 13.08 6.13 10.86
C ILE A 44 13.74 6.14 9.47
N SER A 45 14.99 5.67 9.37
CA SER A 45 15.63 5.47 8.08
C SER A 45 15.05 4.28 7.30
N PHE A 46 15.27 4.22 5.98
CA PHE A 46 14.86 3.07 5.18
C PHE A 46 15.61 1.78 5.56
N ASP A 47 16.85 1.88 6.01
CA ASP A 47 17.60 0.73 6.53
C ASP A 47 16.96 0.16 7.80
N GLU A 48 16.51 1.02 8.71
CA GLU A 48 15.78 0.61 9.91
C GLU A 48 14.40 0.04 9.54
N LEU A 49 13.72 0.64 8.56
CA LEU A 49 12.45 0.12 8.06
C LEU A 49 12.62 -1.28 7.47
N ASN A 50 13.64 -1.50 6.65
CA ASN A 50 13.96 -2.82 6.12
C ASN A 50 14.24 -3.85 7.23
N LYS A 51 14.97 -3.47 8.27
CA LYS A 51 15.22 -4.33 9.44
C LYS A 51 13.94 -4.69 10.18
N LYS A 52 13.02 -3.72 10.34
CA LYS A 52 11.71 -3.97 10.97
C LYS A 52 10.78 -4.82 10.11
N LEU A 53 10.84 -4.68 8.78
CA LEU A 53 10.03 -5.44 7.84
C LEU A 53 10.46 -6.91 7.71
N LEU A 54 11.76 -7.16 7.72
CA LEU A 54 12.32 -8.46 7.39
C LEU A 54 11.73 -9.64 8.20
N PRO A 55 11.48 -9.54 9.52
CA PRO A 55 10.80 -10.60 10.25
C PRO A 55 9.42 -10.93 9.69
N TYR A 56 8.61 -9.93 9.34
CA TYR A 56 7.29 -10.15 8.76
C TYR A 56 7.37 -10.78 7.36
N LEU A 57 8.32 -10.33 6.52
CA LEU A 57 8.49 -10.85 5.16
C LEU A 57 8.90 -12.33 5.14
N LYS A 58 9.56 -12.81 6.19
CA LYS A 58 9.96 -14.22 6.34
C LYS A 58 8.82 -15.14 6.79
N GLU A 59 7.71 -14.59 7.25
CA GLU A 59 6.53 -15.38 7.57
C GLU A 59 5.90 -16.00 6.32
N GLU A 60 5.16 -17.08 6.50
CA GLU A 60 4.54 -17.78 5.38
C GLU A 60 3.39 -17.03 4.73
N GLU A 61 2.71 -16.20 5.51
CA GLU A 61 1.47 -15.54 5.10
C GLU A 61 1.39 -14.12 5.66
N TRP A 62 1.17 -13.15 4.77
CA TRP A 62 1.03 -11.73 5.15
C TRP A 62 0.44 -10.86 4.03
N ILE A 63 -0.09 -9.71 4.44
CA ILE A 63 -0.39 -8.57 3.58
C ILE A 63 0.47 -7.41 4.09
N VAL A 64 1.27 -6.80 3.23
CA VAL A 64 2.07 -5.60 3.53
C VAL A 64 1.63 -4.48 2.62
N ASP A 65 1.16 -3.38 3.19
CA ASP A 65 0.80 -2.20 2.42
C ASP A 65 1.72 -1.01 2.69
N GLY A 66 1.94 -0.24 1.66
CA GLY A 66 2.74 0.96 1.69
C GLY A 66 3.52 1.17 0.39
N ASN A 67 3.82 2.44 0.11
CA ASN A 67 4.45 2.77 -1.15
C ASN A 67 5.97 2.78 -1.12
N TYR A 68 6.59 3.16 -0.07
CA TYR A 68 8.05 3.16 0.23
C TYR A 68 8.94 2.49 -0.83
N HIS A 69 9.19 3.20 -1.94
CA HIS A 69 9.88 2.68 -3.13
C HIS A 69 11.24 2.03 -2.81
N ASP A 70 12.04 2.67 -1.96
CA ASP A 70 13.38 2.18 -1.60
C ASP A 70 13.37 0.80 -0.89
N THR A 71 12.22 0.38 -0.38
CA THR A 71 12.03 -0.95 0.23
C THR A 71 11.41 -1.97 -0.73
N LEU A 72 10.95 -1.54 -1.90
CA LEU A 72 10.12 -2.38 -2.78
C LEU A 72 10.87 -3.61 -3.29
N LYS A 73 12.14 -3.47 -3.64
CA LYS A 73 12.97 -4.59 -4.09
C LYS A 73 13.04 -5.70 -3.05
N LEU A 74 13.35 -5.35 -1.78
CA LEU A 74 13.36 -6.32 -0.68
C LEU A 74 12.00 -7.02 -0.53
N ARG A 75 10.91 -6.27 -0.59
CA ARG A 75 9.56 -6.83 -0.44
C ARG A 75 9.19 -7.79 -1.56
N LEU A 76 9.60 -7.49 -2.80
CA LEU A 76 9.36 -8.34 -3.98
C LEU A 76 10.08 -9.68 -3.90
N GLU A 77 11.23 -9.77 -3.25
CA GLU A 77 11.96 -11.03 -3.06
C GLU A 77 11.13 -12.09 -2.29
N TYR A 78 10.14 -11.65 -1.51
CA TYR A 78 9.31 -12.53 -0.69
C TYR A 78 7.86 -12.65 -1.20
N ALA A 79 7.39 -11.72 -2.02
CA ALA A 79 6.00 -11.64 -2.44
C ALA A 79 5.58 -12.75 -3.41
N THR A 80 4.31 -13.15 -3.35
CA THR A 80 3.66 -14.02 -4.34
C THR A 80 2.70 -13.26 -5.23
N ASP A 81 2.12 -12.19 -4.71
CA ASP A 81 1.13 -11.36 -5.37
C ASP A 81 1.38 -9.89 -5.06
N VAL A 82 1.14 -9.01 -6.04
CA VAL A 82 1.17 -7.57 -5.89
C VAL A 82 -0.16 -6.99 -6.38
N PHE A 83 -0.86 -6.28 -5.54
CA PHE A 83 -1.96 -5.40 -5.93
C PHE A 83 -1.42 -4.00 -6.14
N PHE A 84 -1.36 -3.59 -7.39
CA PHE A 84 -0.95 -2.25 -7.76
C PHE A 84 -2.19 -1.37 -7.99
N LEU A 85 -2.47 -0.49 -7.03
CA LEU A 85 -3.59 0.45 -7.11
C LEU A 85 -3.18 1.65 -7.95
N LYS A 86 -3.31 1.52 -9.27
CA LYS A 86 -3.02 2.57 -10.26
C LYS A 86 -4.23 3.49 -10.44
N MET A 87 -4.66 4.13 -9.35
CA MET A 87 -5.80 5.04 -9.37
C MET A 87 -5.48 6.31 -10.17
N PRO A 88 -6.48 6.92 -10.86
CA PRO A 88 -6.33 8.26 -11.41
C PRO A 88 -5.90 9.27 -10.35
N ARG A 89 -5.09 10.28 -10.74
CA ARG A 89 -4.58 11.31 -9.83
C ARG A 89 -5.69 11.97 -9.03
N GLU A 90 -6.79 12.30 -9.70
CA GLU A 90 -7.95 12.94 -9.09
C GLU A 90 -8.53 12.11 -7.95
N GLN A 91 -8.66 10.79 -8.13
CA GLN A 91 -9.12 9.89 -7.07
C GLN A 91 -8.15 9.77 -5.91
N CYS A 92 -6.83 9.84 -6.18
CA CYS A 92 -5.81 9.87 -5.14
C CYS A 92 -5.90 11.17 -4.32
N ILE A 93 -6.07 12.32 -4.97
CA ILE A 93 -6.25 13.61 -4.30
C ILE A 93 -7.54 13.62 -3.47
N GLU A 94 -8.65 13.16 -4.01
CA GLU A 94 -9.91 13.00 -3.26
C GLU A 94 -9.68 12.14 -2.00
N GLY A 95 -9.00 11.01 -2.14
CA GLY A 95 -8.70 10.12 -1.03
C GLY A 95 -7.80 10.76 0.04
N ILE A 96 -6.91 11.68 -0.32
CA ILE A 96 -6.11 12.46 0.62
C ILE A 96 -7.00 13.47 1.35
N LEU A 97 -7.85 14.19 0.63
CA LEU A 97 -8.73 15.20 1.20
C LEU A 97 -9.77 14.61 2.15
N GLU A 98 -10.30 13.42 1.84
CA GLU A 98 -11.26 12.70 2.69
C GLU A 98 -10.69 12.31 4.07
N ARG A 99 -9.36 12.28 4.23
CA ARG A 99 -8.69 11.90 5.48
C ARG A 99 -8.44 13.06 6.44
N ILE A 100 -8.57 14.30 5.96
CA ILE A 100 -8.37 15.50 6.79
C ILE A 100 -9.31 15.43 8.00
N ASP A 101 -8.75 15.66 9.19
CA ASP A 101 -9.47 15.66 10.47
C ASP A 101 -10.15 14.32 10.82
N GLN A 102 -9.78 13.23 10.15
CA GLN A 102 -10.29 11.88 10.43
C GLN A 102 -9.26 11.02 11.17
N PRO A 103 -9.66 10.26 12.21
CA PRO A 103 -8.78 9.30 12.85
C PRO A 103 -8.47 8.12 11.92
N ARG A 104 -7.24 7.62 12.01
CA ARG A 104 -6.76 6.45 11.25
C ARG A 104 -6.02 5.48 12.15
N ASP A 105 -6.09 4.19 11.83
CA ASP A 105 -5.43 3.13 12.61
C ASP A 105 -3.98 2.91 12.18
N ASP A 106 -3.59 3.40 11.01
CA ASP A 106 -2.28 3.16 10.40
C ASP A 106 -1.28 4.29 10.61
N ILE A 107 -1.69 5.38 11.24
CA ILE A 107 -0.82 6.47 11.70
C ILE A 107 -1.25 6.96 13.09
N PRO A 108 -0.32 7.41 13.94
CA PRO A 108 -0.62 7.81 15.32
C PRO A 108 -1.09 9.28 15.48
N TRP A 109 -1.41 9.98 14.40
CA TRP A 109 -1.92 11.38 14.44
C TRP A 109 -3.11 11.56 13.50
N ILE A 110 -3.79 12.70 13.65
CA ILE A 110 -4.84 13.13 12.73
C ILE A 110 -4.21 14.03 11.67
N GLU A 111 -4.45 13.73 10.40
CA GLU A 111 -3.93 14.51 9.26
C GLU A 111 -4.64 15.86 9.17
N THR A 112 -3.86 16.92 9.02
CA THR A 112 -4.31 18.30 8.87
C THR A 112 -4.39 18.68 7.39
N LYS A 113 -4.94 19.87 7.11
CA LYS A 113 -4.89 20.48 5.76
C LYS A 113 -3.44 20.65 5.25
N LYS A 114 -2.50 20.97 6.15
CA LYS A 114 -1.08 21.11 5.79
C LYS A 114 -0.51 19.77 5.35
N ASP A 115 -0.76 18.71 6.12
CA ASP A 115 -0.33 17.35 5.76
C ASP A 115 -0.91 16.91 4.40
N ALA A 116 -2.17 17.28 4.12
CA ALA A 116 -2.82 16.98 2.84
C ALA A 116 -2.13 17.69 1.66
N VAL A 117 -1.72 18.95 1.81
CA VAL A 117 -0.99 19.68 0.76
C VAL A 117 0.33 18.98 0.44
N GLU A 118 1.11 18.62 1.45
CA GLU A 118 2.39 17.91 1.28
C GLU A 118 2.19 16.55 0.58
N LEU A 119 1.15 15.81 0.94
CA LEU A 119 0.81 14.53 0.30
C LEU A 119 0.34 14.69 -1.15
N ILE A 120 -0.40 15.76 -1.48
CA ILE A 120 -0.82 16.07 -2.85
C ILE A 120 0.39 16.40 -3.71
N GLU A 121 1.32 17.22 -3.23
CA GLU A 121 2.57 17.55 -3.93
C GLU A 121 3.38 16.27 -4.17
N TRP A 122 3.50 15.42 -3.17
CA TRP A 122 4.18 14.13 -3.30
C TRP A 122 3.47 13.19 -4.29
N THR A 123 2.14 13.20 -4.36
CA THR A 123 1.35 12.40 -5.32
C THR A 123 1.63 12.84 -6.76
N ILE A 124 1.78 14.14 -7.01
CA ILE A 124 2.16 14.68 -8.33
C ILE A 124 3.56 14.22 -8.72
N ASP A 125 4.51 14.31 -7.81
CA ASP A 125 5.90 13.87 -8.02
C ASP A 125 5.98 12.34 -8.21
N TYR A 126 5.18 11.57 -7.47
CA TYR A 126 5.11 10.12 -7.60
C TYR A 126 4.77 9.70 -9.02
N GLU A 127 3.74 10.29 -9.62
CA GLU A 127 3.34 9.94 -10.99
C GLU A 127 4.44 10.26 -12.00
N ALA A 128 5.19 11.34 -11.79
CA ALA A 128 6.25 11.78 -12.69
C ALA A 128 7.54 10.94 -12.58
N ARG A 129 7.84 10.38 -11.41
CA ARG A 129 9.14 9.77 -11.10
C ARG A 129 9.04 8.31 -10.67
N THR A 130 8.30 8.03 -9.63
CA THR A 130 8.34 6.74 -8.91
C THR A 130 7.53 5.65 -9.61
N LYS A 131 6.40 6.00 -10.22
CA LYS A 131 5.47 5.04 -10.82
C LYS A 131 6.10 4.23 -11.95
N ALA A 132 6.87 4.88 -12.82
CA ALA A 132 7.56 4.20 -13.92
C ALA A 132 8.64 3.25 -13.41
N ASP A 133 9.36 3.63 -12.36
CA ASP A 133 10.40 2.82 -11.74
C ASP A 133 9.80 1.58 -11.06
N GLU A 134 8.65 1.73 -10.40
CA GLU A 134 7.91 0.60 -9.80
C GLU A 134 7.42 -0.37 -10.89
N GLU A 135 6.88 0.14 -11.99
CA GLU A 135 6.45 -0.69 -13.12
C GLU A 135 7.62 -1.43 -13.77
N ALA A 136 8.78 -0.78 -13.90
CA ALA A 136 9.98 -1.41 -14.41
C ALA A 136 10.49 -2.50 -13.47
N LEU A 137 10.53 -2.22 -12.17
CA LEU A 137 10.98 -3.16 -11.15
C LEU A 137 10.07 -4.41 -11.09
N LEU A 138 8.76 -4.25 -11.20
CA LEU A 138 7.83 -5.39 -11.21
C LEU A 138 8.09 -6.35 -12.38
N LYS A 139 8.59 -5.87 -13.52
CA LYS A 139 8.94 -6.72 -14.67
C LYS A 139 10.16 -7.60 -14.43
N GLU A 140 11.00 -7.26 -13.47
CA GLU A 140 12.15 -8.09 -13.07
C GLU A 140 11.75 -9.33 -12.27
N TYR A 141 10.50 -9.41 -11.82
CA TYR A 141 9.94 -10.50 -11.01
C TYR A 141 8.76 -11.19 -11.72
N PRO A 142 9.00 -11.90 -12.84
CA PRO A 142 7.93 -12.45 -13.68
C PRO A 142 7.08 -13.54 -12.99
N ASP A 143 7.58 -14.15 -11.93
CA ASP A 143 6.86 -15.18 -11.18
C ASP A 143 5.82 -14.60 -10.20
N ILE A 144 5.89 -13.30 -9.91
CA ILE A 144 4.92 -12.62 -9.06
C ILE A 144 3.66 -12.30 -9.86
N LYS A 145 2.50 -12.61 -9.30
CA LYS A 145 1.22 -12.25 -9.90
C LYS A 145 0.89 -10.79 -9.62
N VAL A 146 0.95 -9.96 -10.65
CA VAL A 146 0.62 -8.54 -10.55
C VAL A 146 -0.84 -8.31 -10.93
N HIS A 147 -1.61 -7.77 -10.00
CA HIS A 147 -3.02 -7.39 -10.15
C HIS A 147 -3.14 -5.86 -10.22
N ILE A 148 -3.48 -5.34 -11.39
CA ILE A 148 -3.61 -3.88 -11.59
C ILE A 148 -5.06 -3.46 -11.36
N ILE A 149 -5.27 -2.55 -10.42
CA ILE A 149 -6.57 -1.96 -10.07
C ILE A 149 -6.54 -0.49 -10.48
N LYS A 150 -7.46 -0.09 -11.37
CA LYS A 150 -7.44 1.25 -11.99
C LYS A 150 -8.53 2.20 -11.49
N SER A 151 -9.42 1.74 -10.59
CA SER A 151 -10.50 2.56 -10.05
C SER A 151 -11.00 2.00 -8.71
N ARG A 152 -11.63 2.83 -7.89
CA ARG A 152 -12.31 2.40 -6.66
C ARG A 152 -13.36 1.33 -6.94
N LYS A 153 -14.20 1.53 -7.96
CA LYS A 153 -15.19 0.53 -8.39
C LYS A 153 -14.53 -0.80 -8.82
N GLY A 154 -13.38 -0.73 -9.48
CA GLY A 154 -12.60 -1.91 -9.87
C GLY A 154 -12.08 -2.65 -8.65
N ALA A 155 -11.62 -1.94 -7.62
CA ALA A 155 -11.20 -2.50 -6.34
C ALA A 155 -12.35 -3.26 -5.66
N ASP A 156 -13.50 -2.63 -5.50
CA ASP A 156 -14.68 -3.25 -4.88
C ASP A 156 -15.15 -4.48 -5.67
N THR A 157 -15.20 -4.37 -7.00
CA THR A 157 -15.57 -5.50 -7.87
C THR A 157 -14.62 -6.68 -7.72
N TYR A 158 -13.31 -6.41 -7.60
CA TYR A 158 -12.30 -7.45 -7.39
C TYR A 158 -12.48 -8.13 -6.03
N LEU A 159 -12.64 -7.34 -4.97
CA LEU A 159 -12.84 -7.84 -3.61
C LEU A 159 -14.10 -8.71 -3.49
N GLU A 160 -15.21 -8.30 -4.11
CA GLU A 160 -16.44 -9.09 -4.15
C GLU A 160 -16.26 -10.43 -4.88
N LYS A 161 -15.55 -10.44 -5.99
CA LYS A 161 -15.22 -11.70 -6.71
C LYS A 161 -14.33 -12.60 -5.85
N LEU A 162 -13.36 -12.03 -5.16
CA LEU A 162 -12.46 -12.76 -4.28
C LEU A 162 -13.23 -13.38 -3.11
N LYS A 163 -14.10 -12.61 -2.46
CA LYS A 163 -14.96 -13.07 -1.38
C LYS A 163 -15.80 -14.29 -1.78
N LYS A 164 -16.43 -14.27 -2.97
CA LYS A 164 -17.18 -15.40 -3.49
C LYS A 164 -16.34 -16.66 -3.71
N ARG A 165 -15.02 -16.53 -3.92
CA ARG A 165 -14.10 -17.68 -4.10
C ARG A 165 -13.64 -18.27 -2.77
N PHE A 166 -13.50 -17.46 -1.74
CA PHE A 166 -13.02 -17.89 -0.42
C PHE A 166 -14.14 -18.46 0.48
N HIS A 167 -15.40 -18.09 0.20
CA HIS A 167 -16.57 -18.55 0.97
C HIS A 167 -17.40 -19.63 0.22
N ARG A 168 -16.78 -20.29 -0.76
CA ARG A 168 -17.28 -21.52 -1.36
C ARG A 168 -16.66 -22.71 -0.65
#